data_e0516b996b940293bc9924f8af6bb34b
#
_entry.id   e0516b996b940293bc9924f8af6bb34b
#
_cell.length_a   1.000
_cell.length_b   1.000
_cell.length_c   1.000
_cell.angle_alpha   90.00
_cell.angle_beta   90.00
_cell.angle_gamma   90.00
#
_symmetry.space_group_name_H-M   'P 1'
#
loop_
_entity.id
_entity.type
_entity.pdbx_description
1 polymer ?
#
loop_
_entity_poly.entity_id
_entity_poly.type
_entity_poly.pdbx_seq_one_letter_code
_entity_poly.pdbx_strand_id
1 'polypeptide(L)'
;MGSAKLKTKISAEDYLAGEEISPVKYEYVYGEVYAMTGTSDNHNRIVGSIYAALLNHLRNLPCEPFMGDIKVRVSPHVYYYPDVLVSCEANPENPYFRNEPILIVEVISPSTENIDRREKLLFYQQMPSVQEYVVIEQKKMLVEIHRRQPDGRWITYYFNDGADEEIEFQSVELTMTLGEIYRRVKFEK
;
A
#
# COMPACT_ATOMS: atom_id res chain seq x y z
N MET A 1 -5.13 12.30 40.05
CA MET A 1 -5.43 11.01 39.39
C MET A 1 -6.23 11.30 38.14
N GLY A 2 -5.58 11.34 36.98
CA GLY A 2 -6.24 11.56 35.69
C GLY A 2 -6.96 10.28 35.27
N SER A 3 -8.29 10.35 35.16
CA SER A 3 -9.11 9.29 34.56
C SER A 3 -8.69 9.13 33.10
N ALA A 4 -8.02 8.04 32.77
CA ALA A 4 -7.80 7.65 31.38
C ALA A 4 -9.19 7.45 30.75
N LYS A 5 -9.58 8.34 29.82
CA LYS A 5 -10.76 8.13 28.97
C LYS A 5 -10.49 6.83 28.20
N LEU A 6 -11.21 5.77 28.52
CA LEU A 6 -11.29 4.57 27.71
C LEU A 6 -11.76 5.01 26.32
N LYS A 7 -10.88 4.96 25.31
CA LYS A 7 -11.28 5.11 23.91
C LYS A 7 -12.28 3.99 23.63
N THR A 8 -13.52 4.34 23.33
CA THR A 8 -14.55 3.34 22.96
C THR A 8 -14.11 2.74 21.62
N LYS A 9 -13.81 1.45 21.62
CA LYS A 9 -13.52 0.72 20.37
C LYS A 9 -14.80 0.60 19.56
N ILE A 10 -14.72 0.79 18.26
CA ILE A 10 -15.84 0.59 17.33
C ILE A 10 -15.76 -0.80 16.70
N SER A 11 -16.90 -1.36 16.30
CA SER A 11 -16.93 -2.61 15.56
C SER A 11 -16.45 -2.42 14.11
N ALA A 12 -16.03 -3.49 13.43
CA ALA A 12 -15.69 -3.42 12.02
C ALA A 12 -16.92 -3.06 11.15
N GLU A 13 -18.11 -3.50 11.57
CA GLU A 13 -19.38 -3.19 10.90
C GLU A 13 -19.69 -1.69 11.00
N ASP A 14 -19.58 -1.11 12.19
CA ASP A 14 -19.80 0.33 12.41
C ASP A 14 -18.74 1.16 11.66
N TYR A 15 -17.49 0.69 11.61
CA TYR A 15 -16.44 1.31 10.83
C TYR A 15 -16.79 1.34 9.33
N LEU A 16 -17.14 0.18 8.74
CA LEU A 16 -17.47 0.09 7.32
C LEU A 16 -18.68 0.95 6.95
N ALA A 17 -19.74 0.93 7.78
CA ALA A 17 -20.89 1.79 7.59
C ALA A 17 -20.53 3.29 7.71
N GLY A 18 -19.65 3.63 8.64
CA GLY A 18 -19.14 4.99 8.80
C GLY A 18 -18.34 5.48 7.58
N GLU A 19 -17.52 4.62 6.98
CA GLU A 19 -16.71 4.94 5.79
C GLU A 19 -17.56 5.29 4.56
N GLU A 20 -18.76 4.71 4.41
CA GLU A 20 -19.64 5.00 3.28
C GLU A 20 -20.16 6.46 3.28
N ILE A 21 -20.24 7.08 4.44
CA ILE A 21 -20.80 8.45 4.59
C ILE A 21 -19.76 9.47 5.05
N SER A 22 -18.56 9.02 5.43
CA SER A 22 -17.52 9.90 5.94
C SER A 22 -16.85 10.70 4.81
N PRO A 23 -16.67 12.04 4.97
CA PRO A 23 -15.87 12.83 4.03
C PRO A 23 -14.36 12.60 4.20
N VAL A 24 -13.93 11.89 5.24
CA VAL A 24 -12.54 11.56 5.55
C VAL A 24 -12.40 10.05 5.60
N LYS A 25 -11.35 9.51 4.99
CA LYS A 25 -11.00 8.09 5.06
C LYS A 25 -10.28 7.77 6.35
N TYR A 26 -10.56 6.60 6.88
CA TYR A 26 -9.91 6.08 8.08
C TYR A 26 -9.40 4.66 7.84
N GLU A 27 -8.19 4.37 8.25
CA GLU A 27 -7.72 3.01 8.46
C GLU A 27 -8.28 2.47 9.78
N TYR A 28 -8.47 1.15 9.87
CA TYR A 28 -9.08 0.51 11.05
C TYR A 28 -8.22 -0.64 11.54
N VAL A 29 -7.87 -0.61 12.82
CA VAL A 29 -7.04 -1.63 13.47
C VAL A 29 -7.62 -1.98 14.84
N TYR A 30 -8.21 -3.16 14.98
CA TYR A 30 -8.75 -3.70 16.23
C TYR A 30 -9.64 -2.74 17.04
N GLY A 31 -10.51 -2.01 16.34
CA GLY A 31 -11.46 -1.08 16.96
C GLY A 31 -10.97 0.36 17.07
N GLU A 32 -9.76 0.65 16.66
CA GLU A 32 -9.23 2.01 16.56
C GLU A 32 -9.25 2.49 15.11
N VAL A 33 -9.54 3.76 14.89
CA VAL A 33 -9.57 4.40 13.57
C VAL A 33 -8.51 5.48 13.49
N TYR A 34 -7.84 5.55 12.33
CA TYR A 34 -6.75 6.47 12.05
C TYR A 34 -7.08 7.27 10.79
N ALA A 35 -7.30 8.58 10.94
CA ALA A 35 -7.62 9.45 9.82
C ALA A 35 -6.46 9.54 8.83
N MET A 36 -6.76 9.37 7.56
CA MET A 36 -5.79 9.64 6.49
C MET A 36 -5.68 11.14 6.27
N THR A 37 -4.44 11.61 6.08
CA THR A 37 -4.14 13.01 5.81
C THR A 37 -3.76 13.23 4.34
N GLY A 38 -3.79 14.47 3.88
CA GLY A 38 -3.33 14.82 2.53
C GLY A 38 -1.85 14.49 2.31
N THR A 39 -1.47 14.31 1.06
CA THR A 39 -0.13 13.90 0.63
C THR A 39 0.62 15.03 -0.07
N SER A 40 1.95 14.89 -0.22
CA SER A 40 2.79 15.84 -0.94
C SER A 40 2.73 15.64 -2.46
N ASP A 41 3.18 16.64 -3.21
CA ASP A 41 3.38 16.54 -4.65
C ASP A 41 4.25 15.35 -5.06
N ASN A 42 5.36 15.12 -4.34
CA ASN A 42 6.29 14.04 -4.64
C ASN A 42 5.64 12.67 -4.42
N HIS A 43 4.93 12.51 -3.32
CA HIS A 43 4.13 11.31 -3.06
C HIS A 43 3.15 11.03 -4.21
N ASN A 44 2.35 12.02 -4.58
CA ASN A 44 1.36 11.90 -5.66
C ASN A 44 2.00 11.54 -7.02
N ARG A 45 3.19 12.11 -7.34
CA ARG A 45 3.93 11.79 -8.56
C ARG A 45 4.41 10.35 -8.59
N ILE A 46 4.93 9.83 -7.47
CA ILE A 46 5.41 8.44 -7.35
C ILE A 46 4.24 7.47 -7.51
N VAL A 47 3.16 7.68 -6.76
CA VAL A 47 1.92 6.87 -6.85
C VAL A 47 1.40 6.87 -8.30
N GLY A 48 1.31 8.06 -8.92
CA GLY A 48 0.83 8.20 -10.30
C GLY A 48 1.72 7.49 -11.32
N SER A 49 3.06 7.52 -11.18
CA SER A 49 4.01 6.84 -12.08
C SER A 49 3.81 5.33 -12.03
N ILE A 50 3.74 4.76 -10.85
CA ILE A 50 3.56 3.31 -10.63
C ILE A 50 2.19 2.86 -11.11
N TYR A 51 1.13 3.57 -10.72
CA TYR A 51 -0.23 3.21 -11.12
C TYR A 51 -0.39 3.23 -12.65
N ALA A 52 0.14 4.25 -13.32
CA ALA A 52 0.08 4.35 -14.78
C ALA A 52 0.83 3.21 -15.48
N ALA A 53 2.00 2.82 -14.96
CA ALA A 53 2.76 1.69 -15.49
C ALA A 53 2.00 0.36 -15.32
N LEU A 54 1.49 0.09 -14.12
CA LEU A 54 0.68 -1.08 -13.82
C LEU A 54 -0.59 -1.14 -14.67
N LEU A 55 -1.34 -0.03 -14.79
CA LEU A 55 -2.56 0.04 -15.59
C LEU A 55 -2.32 -0.28 -17.07
N ASN A 56 -1.21 0.22 -17.63
CA ASN A 56 -0.85 -0.08 -19.02
C ASN A 56 -0.40 -1.53 -19.20
N HIS A 57 0.42 -2.03 -18.27
CA HIS A 57 0.96 -3.38 -18.34
C HIS A 57 -0.13 -4.45 -18.17
N LEU A 58 -1.03 -4.25 -17.22
CA LEU A 58 -2.09 -5.22 -16.88
C LEU A 58 -3.36 -5.11 -17.73
N ARG A 59 -3.40 -4.20 -18.72
CA ARG A 59 -4.61 -3.89 -19.51
C ARG A 59 -5.37 -5.08 -20.06
N ASN A 60 -4.68 -6.14 -20.45
CA ASN A 60 -5.24 -7.35 -21.06
C ASN A 60 -4.99 -8.60 -20.20
N LEU A 61 -4.64 -8.42 -18.95
CA LEU A 61 -4.39 -9.48 -17.97
C LEU A 61 -5.54 -9.54 -16.95
N PRO A 62 -5.69 -10.64 -16.23
CA PRO A 62 -6.82 -10.81 -15.31
C PRO A 62 -6.71 -9.99 -14.04
N CYS A 63 -5.55 -9.41 -13.75
CA CYS A 63 -5.31 -8.62 -12.55
C CYS A 63 -5.51 -7.13 -12.81
N GLU A 64 -6.04 -6.40 -11.83
CA GLU A 64 -6.32 -4.98 -11.93
C GLU A 64 -5.57 -4.18 -10.85
N PRO A 65 -4.96 -3.03 -11.22
CA PRO A 65 -4.39 -2.10 -10.26
C PRO A 65 -5.45 -1.13 -9.71
N PHE A 66 -5.35 -0.83 -8.42
CA PHE A 66 -6.18 0.16 -7.73
C PHE A 66 -5.28 1.16 -7.01
N MET A 67 -5.74 2.40 -6.82
CA MET A 67 -5.02 3.41 -6.04
C MET A 67 -5.93 4.15 -5.07
N GLY A 68 -5.45 4.38 -3.88
CA GLY A 68 -5.91 5.36 -2.88
C GLY A 68 -7.30 5.16 -2.27
N ASP A 69 -8.26 4.54 -2.98
CA ASP A 69 -9.66 4.51 -2.55
C ASP A 69 -10.19 3.10 -2.25
N ILE A 70 -9.42 2.07 -2.55
CA ILE A 70 -9.79 0.68 -2.30
C ILE A 70 -9.01 0.15 -1.10
N LYS A 71 -9.73 -0.31 -0.10
CA LYS A 71 -9.14 -0.90 1.10
C LYS A 71 -8.56 -2.30 0.82
N VAL A 72 -7.58 -2.68 1.61
CA VAL A 72 -7.20 -4.08 1.83
C VAL A 72 -7.80 -4.54 3.14
N ARG A 73 -8.62 -5.59 3.12
CA ARG A 73 -9.08 -6.29 4.32
C ARG A 73 -8.06 -7.35 4.69
N VAL A 74 -7.14 -7.00 5.59
CA VAL A 74 -6.12 -7.93 6.06
C VAL A 74 -6.71 -9.03 6.94
N SER A 75 -7.68 -8.65 7.75
CA SER A 75 -8.45 -9.55 8.62
C SER A 75 -9.84 -8.94 8.90
N PRO A 76 -10.77 -9.66 9.56
CA PRO A 76 -12.04 -9.07 9.99
C PRO A 76 -11.91 -7.83 10.88
N HIS A 77 -10.72 -7.58 11.43
CA HIS A 77 -10.46 -6.49 12.37
C HIS A 77 -9.37 -5.52 11.92
N VAL A 78 -8.89 -5.62 10.67
CA VAL A 78 -7.83 -4.74 10.14
C VAL A 78 -8.11 -4.39 8.68
N TYR A 79 -8.22 -3.07 8.40
CA TYR A 79 -8.43 -2.50 7.09
C TYR A 79 -7.44 -1.35 6.88
N TYR A 80 -6.67 -1.42 5.80
CA TYR A 80 -5.74 -0.37 5.36
C TYR A 80 -6.12 0.17 3.99
N TYR A 81 -5.68 1.40 3.69
CA TYR A 81 -5.76 2.01 2.36
C TYR A 81 -4.35 2.15 1.78
N PRO A 82 -3.83 1.16 1.07
CA PRO A 82 -2.55 1.31 0.41
C PRO A 82 -2.59 2.35 -0.71
N ASP A 83 -1.44 2.96 -1.00
CA ASP A 83 -1.34 3.91 -2.09
C ASP A 83 -1.61 3.28 -3.45
N VAL A 84 -1.08 2.07 -3.69
CA VAL A 84 -1.40 1.23 -4.85
C VAL A 84 -1.49 -0.23 -4.42
N LEU A 85 -2.44 -0.95 -4.99
CA LEU A 85 -2.51 -2.41 -4.87
C LEU A 85 -2.84 -3.04 -6.24
N VAL A 86 -2.47 -4.30 -6.42
CA VAL A 86 -2.93 -5.14 -7.54
C VAL A 86 -3.64 -6.36 -6.99
N SER A 87 -4.83 -6.63 -7.49
CA SER A 87 -5.62 -7.82 -7.16
C SER A 87 -6.10 -8.53 -8.41
N CYS A 88 -6.16 -9.86 -8.33
CA CYS A 88 -6.68 -10.73 -9.41
C CYS A 88 -8.05 -11.33 -9.04
N GLU A 89 -8.74 -10.78 -8.04
CA GLU A 89 -10.09 -11.21 -7.63
C GLU A 89 -11.10 -10.91 -8.74
N ALA A 90 -11.57 -11.94 -9.44
CA ALA A 90 -12.54 -11.78 -10.53
C ALA A 90 -13.93 -11.34 -10.03
N ASN A 91 -14.32 -11.74 -8.82
CA ASN A 91 -15.61 -11.42 -8.21
C ASN A 91 -15.39 -11.05 -6.75
N PRO A 92 -14.98 -9.80 -6.45
CA PRO A 92 -14.75 -9.39 -5.07
C PRO A 92 -16.04 -9.42 -4.26
N GLU A 93 -15.96 -9.88 -3.02
CA GLU A 93 -17.07 -9.91 -2.06
C GLU A 93 -17.70 -8.53 -1.86
N ASN A 94 -16.88 -7.48 -1.96
CA ASN A 94 -17.29 -6.11 -1.71
C ASN A 94 -16.57 -5.16 -2.69
N PRO A 95 -17.25 -4.17 -3.27
CA PRO A 95 -16.62 -3.23 -4.21
C PRO A 95 -15.61 -2.27 -3.55
N TYR A 96 -15.65 -2.11 -2.21
CA TYR A 96 -14.86 -1.11 -1.49
C TYR A 96 -13.58 -1.68 -0.85
N PHE A 97 -13.35 -3.01 -0.92
CA PHE A 97 -12.11 -3.61 -0.44
C PHE A 97 -11.72 -4.85 -1.24
N ARG A 98 -10.46 -5.26 -1.10
CA ARG A 98 -9.90 -6.50 -1.64
C ARG A 98 -9.38 -7.38 -0.51
N ASN A 99 -9.62 -8.69 -0.64
CA ASN A 99 -9.16 -9.70 0.32
C ASN A 99 -7.85 -10.36 -0.13
N GLU A 100 -7.58 -10.37 -1.44
CA GLU A 100 -6.50 -11.13 -2.03
C GLU A 100 -5.62 -10.27 -2.96
N PRO A 101 -5.04 -9.15 -2.45
CA PRO A 101 -4.04 -8.43 -3.23
C PRO A 101 -2.78 -9.29 -3.39
N ILE A 102 -2.12 -9.18 -4.54
CA ILE A 102 -0.84 -9.84 -4.82
C ILE A 102 0.35 -8.91 -4.68
N LEU A 103 0.16 -7.63 -4.97
CA LEU A 103 1.14 -6.54 -4.84
C LEU A 103 0.53 -5.39 -4.05
N ILE A 104 1.27 -4.87 -3.09
CA ILE A 104 0.92 -3.67 -2.32
C ILE A 104 2.09 -2.70 -2.37
N VAL A 105 1.81 -1.42 -2.61
CA VAL A 105 2.80 -0.34 -2.64
C VAL A 105 2.38 0.78 -1.70
N GLU A 106 3.31 1.21 -0.86
CA GLU A 106 3.18 2.38 0.02
C GLU A 106 4.30 3.38 -0.27
N VAL A 107 3.94 4.63 -0.45
CA VAL A 107 4.89 5.74 -0.59
C VAL A 107 4.96 6.44 0.76
N ILE A 108 6.01 6.19 1.50
CA ILE A 108 6.10 6.62 2.90
C ILE A 108 6.27 8.13 3.05
N SER A 109 5.62 8.64 4.09
CA SER A 109 5.78 9.99 4.60
C SER A 109 6.43 9.98 5.99
N PRO A 110 6.97 11.10 6.48
CA PRO A 110 7.52 11.15 7.85
C PRO A 110 6.52 10.77 8.94
N SER A 111 5.22 10.91 8.68
CA SER A 111 4.15 10.57 9.64
C SER A 111 3.75 9.09 9.61
N THR A 112 3.96 8.40 8.49
CA THR A 112 3.53 6.99 8.30
C THR A 112 4.69 6.00 8.33
N GLU A 113 5.95 6.46 8.21
CA GLU A 113 7.14 5.61 8.04
C GLU A 113 7.21 4.43 9.02
N ASN A 114 7.01 4.67 10.32
CA ASN A 114 7.08 3.59 11.31
C ASN A 114 5.95 2.57 11.17
N ILE A 115 4.76 3.01 10.76
CA ILE A 115 3.60 2.15 10.57
C ILE A 115 3.80 1.31 9.31
N ASP A 116 4.17 1.94 8.20
CA ASP A 116 4.33 1.26 6.91
C ASP A 116 5.50 0.25 6.95
N ARG A 117 6.65 0.63 7.55
CA ARG A 117 7.83 -0.24 7.61
C ARG A 117 7.73 -1.38 8.63
N ARG A 118 6.83 -1.32 9.60
CA ARG A 118 6.76 -2.31 10.69
C ARG A 118 5.40 -2.94 10.82
N GLU A 119 4.39 -2.15 11.14
CA GLU A 119 3.04 -2.68 11.43
C GLU A 119 2.40 -3.26 10.17
N LYS A 120 2.29 -2.46 9.11
CA LYS A 120 1.69 -2.91 7.84
C LYS A 120 2.47 -4.06 7.21
N LEU A 121 3.83 -4.01 7.26
CA LEU A 121 4.66 -5.12 6.79
C LEU A 121 4.29 -6.44 7.46
N LEU A 122 4.19 -6.46 8.79
CA LEU A 122 3.82 -7.68 9.53
C LEU A 122 2.41 -8.17 9.18
N PHE A 123 1.46 -7.26 8.99
CA PHE A 123 0.10 -7.61 8.61
C PHE A 123 0.01 -8.14 7.18
N TYR A 124 0.65 -7.47 6.22
CA TYR A 124 0.64 -7.93 4.82
C TYR A 124 1.38 -9.25 4.63
N GLN A 125 2.44 -9.51 5.41
CA GLN A 125 3.13 -10.80 5.41
C GLN A 125 2.25 -11.98 5.85
N GLN A 126 1.21 -11.74 6.65
CA GLN A 126 0.27 -12.78 7.09
C GLN A 126 -0.79 -13.11 6.02
N MET A 127 -0.97 -12.26 5.01
CA MET A 127 -1.91 -12.52 3.92
C MET A 127 -1.31 -13.50 2.91
N PRO A 128 -1.90 -14.69 2.69
CA PRO A 128 -1.32 -15.70 1.78
C PRO A 128 -1.20 -15.22 0.33
N SER A 129 -2.09 -14.33 -0.11
CA SER A 129 -2.14 -13.78 -1.47
C SER A 129 -1.00 -12.80 -1.75
N VAL A 130 -0.54 -12.05 -0.75
CA VAL A 130 0.49 -11.02 -0.94
C VAL A 130 1.83 -11.68 -1.24
N GLN A 131 2.37 -11.37 -2.41
CA GLN A 131 3.67 -11.85 -2.89
C GLN A 131 4.75 -10.78 -2.73
N GLU A 132 4.38 -9.50 -2.89
CA GLU A 132 5.30 -8.37 -2.74
C GLU A 132 4.63 -7.22 -1.98
N TYR A 133 5.38 -6.67 -1.03
CA TYR A 133 5.09 -5.41 -0.36
C TYR A 133 6.22 -4.43 -0.65
N VAL A 134 5.90 -3.30 -1.26
CA VAL A 134 6.86 -2.31 -1.73
C VAL A 134 6.73 -1.03 -0.93
N VAL A 135 7.85 -0.54 -0.41
CA VAL A 135 7.94 0.71 0.35
C VAL A 135 8.84 1.68 -0.41
N ILE A 136 8.33 2.87 -0.71
CA ILE A 136 9.02 3.86 -1.54
C ILE A 136 9.22 5.16 -0.76
N GLU A 137 10.45 5.62 -0.69
CA GLU A 137 10.79 6.92 -0.11
C GLU A 137 10.40 8.07 -1.05
N GLN A 138 9.79 9.13 -0.50
CA GLN A 138 9.50 10.32 -1.31
C GLN A 138 10.59 11.41 -1.26
N LYS A 139 11.55 11.30 -0.32
CA LYS A 139 12.62 12.31 -0.10
C LYS A 139 13.95 11.96 -0.76
N LYS A 140 14.14 10.72 -1.15
CA LYS A 140 15.34 10.21 -1.83
C LYS A 140 14.96 9.05 -2.72
N MET A 141 15.79 8.75 -3.73
CA MET A 141 15.61 7.53 -4.53
C MET A 141 15.96 6.32 -3.67
N LEU A 142 14.93 5.65 -3.17
CA LEU A 142 15.06 4.39 -2.44
C LEU A 142 13.73 3.64 -2.53
N VAL A 143 13.80 2.44 -3.06
CA VAL A 143 12.68 1.48 -3.08
C VAL A 143 13.10 0.24 -2.31
N GLU A 144 12.23 -0.21 -1.41
CA GLU A 144 12.37 -1.47 -0.68
C GLU A 144 11.30 -2.42 -1.15
N ILE A 145 11.69 -3.62 -1.57
CA ILE A 145 10.76 -4.69 -1.93
C ILE A 145 10.91 -5.82 -0.93
N HIS A 146 9.86 -6.04 -0.16
CA HIS A 146 9.72 -7.25 0.64
C HIS A 146 9.00 -8.29 -0.22
N ARG A 147 9.69 -9.37 -0.57
CA ARG A 147 9.22 -10.39 -1.51
C ARG A 147 9.10 -11.74 -0.83
N ARG A 148 7.95 -12.39 -1.00
CA ARG A 148 7.71 -13.75 -0.54
C ARG A 148 8.43 -14.73 -1.45
N GLN A 149 9.21 -15.63 -0.87
CA GLN A 149 9.90 -16.69 -1.58
C GLN A 149 9.01 -17.94 -1.72
N PRO A 150 9.33 -18.87 -2.64
CA PRO A 150 8.56 -20.11 -2.79
C PRO A 150 8.47 -20.97 -1.54
N ASP A 151 9.45 -20.84 -0.63
CA ASP A 151 9.46 -21.54 0.66
C ASP A 151 8.72 -20.78 1.78
N GLY A 152 8.06 -19.67 1.45
CA GLY A 152 7.28 -18.83 2.36
C GLY A 152 8.08 -17.80 3.14
N ARG A 153 9.41 -17.81 3.07
CA ARG A 153 10.26 -16.77 3.69
C ARG A 153 10.09 -15.44 2.96
N TRP A 154 10.36 -14.35 3.67
CA TRP A 154 10.38 -13.01 3.10
C TRP A 154 11.82 -12.50 3.02
N ILE A 155 12.19 -11.97 1.84
CA ILE A 155 13.50 -11.34 1.61
C ILE A 155 13.26 -9.88 1.23
N THR A 156 14.08 -8.98 1.79
CA THR A 156 14.03 -7.55 1.46
C THR A 156 15.14 -7.20 0.50
N TYR A 157 14.80 -6.53 -0.58
CA TYR A 157 15.69 -5.98 -1.58
C TYR A 157 15.65 -4.45 -1.53
N TYR A 158 16.79 -3.81 -1.73
CA TYR A 158 16.94 -2.36 -1.74
C TYR A 158 17.47 -1.88 -3.08
N PHE A 159 16.85 -0.85 -3.64
CA PHE A 159 17.21 -0.25 -4.92
C PHE A 159 17.46 1.24 -4.70
N ASN A 160 18.68 1.70 -4.94
CA ASN A 160 19.12 3.08 -4.70
C ASN A 160 20.38 3.48 -5.51
N ASP A 161 20.76 2.71 -6.53
CA ASP A 161 22.03 2.85 -7.29
C ASP A 161 21.88 3.75 -8.52
N GLY A 162 20.86 4.61 -8.56
CA GLY A 162 20.70 5.60 -9.60
C GLY A 162 19.49 5.40 -10.50
N ALA A 163 19.25 6.39 -11.38
CA ALA A 163 18.02 6.45 -12.17
C ALA A 163 17.83 5.27 -13.14
N ASP A 164 18.93 4.68 -13.62
CA ASP A 164 18.90 3.60 -14.61
C ASP A 164 18.80 2.20 -13.95
N GLU A 165 18.82 2.12 -12.61
CA GLU A 165 18.65 0.85 -11.90
C GLU A 165 17.26 0.27 -12.14
N GLU A 166 17.22 -0.97 -12.63
CA GLU A 166 15.98 -1.69 -12.93
C GLU A 166 15.41 -2.38 -11.69
N ILE A 167 14.11 -2.28 -11.54
CA ILE A 167 13.32 -2.90 -10.49
C ILE A 167 12.27 -3.79 -11.12
N GLU A 168 12.30 -5.07 -10.78
CA GLU A 168 11.30 -6.04 -11.20
C GLU A 168 10.26 -6.24 -10.09
N PHE A 169 9.00 -5.94 -10.38
CA PHE A 169 7.83 -6.36 -9.59
C PHE A 169 7.41 -7.74 -10.08
N GLN A 170 7.99 -8.79 -9.47
CA GLN A 170 7.84 -10.18 -9.94
C GLN A 170 6.40 -10.68 -9.88
N SER A 171 5.65 -10.25 -8.87
CA SER A 171 4.24 -10.65 -8.69
C SER A 171 3.33 -10.27 -9.86
N VAL A 172 3.77 -9.32 -10.69
CA VAL A 172 3.02 -8.81 -11.85
C VAL A 172 3.87 -8.79 -13.14
N GLU A 173 5.10 -9.31 -13.10
CA GLU A 173 6.03 -9.38 -14.25
C GLU A 173 6.29 -8.01 -14.89
N LEU A 174 6.34 -6.93 -14.10
CA LEU A 174 6.61 -5.57 -14.56
C LEU A 174 8.01 -5.14 -14.15
N THR A 175 8.79 -4.65 -15.11
CA THR A 175 10.08 -3.99 -14.83
C THR A 175 9.94 -2.48 -15.03
N MET A 176 10.46 -1.69 -14.10
CA MET A 176 10.58 -0.23 -14.16
C MET A 176 11.98 0.17 -13.72
N THR A 177 12.46 1.31 -14.23
CA THR A 177 13.66 1.93 -13.65
C THR A 177 13.32 2.84 -12.48
N LEU A 178 14.29 3.08 -11.59
CA LEU A 178 14.13 4.10 -10.54
C LEU A 178 13.77 5.47 -11.12
N GLY A 179 14.36 5.85 -12.28
CA GLY A 179 14.06 7.09 -12.96
C GLY A 179 12.61 7.20 -13.44
N GLU A 180 11.98 6.09 -13.83
CA GLU A 180 10.56 6.06 -14.21
C GLU A 180 9.67 6.22 -12.97
N ILE A 181 9.98 5.54 -11.86
CA ILE A 181 9.24 5.66 -10.59
C ILE A 181 9.30 7.09 -10.07
N TYR A 182 10.51 7.69 -10.06
CA TYR A 182 10.74 9.04 -9.54
C TYR A 182 10.62 10.14 -10.60
N ARG A 183 9.93 9.87 -11.69
CA ARG A 183 9.75 10.83 -12.77
C ARG A 183 9.11 12.13 -12.26
N ARG A 184 9.77 13.26 -12.50
CA ARG A 184 9.38 14.61 -12.05
C ARG A 184 9.37 14.82 -10.52
N VAL A 185 9.84 13.86 -9.74
CA VAL A 185 10.04 14.08 -8.30
C VAL A 185 11.17 15.10 -8.11
N LYS A 186 10.97 16.01 -7.15
CA LYS A 186 11.97 17.04 -6.83
C LYS A 186 12.48 16.75 -5.42
N PHE A 187 13.75 16.37 -5.34
CA PHE A 187 14.42 16.22 -4.06
C PHE A 187 14.90 17.58 -3.55
N GLU A 188 14.64 17.88 -2.30
CA GLU A 188 15.22 19.04 -1.63
C GLU A 188 16.73 18.83 -1.51
N LYS A 189 17.49 19.91 -1.72
CA LYS A 189 18.96 19.91 -1.65
C LYS A 189 19.42 19.98 -0.21
#